data_f012fadbacbea70a85c08d755eeae685
#
_entry.id   f012fadbacbea70a85c08d755eeae685
#
_cell.length_a   1.000
_cell.length_b   1.000
_cell.length_c   1.000
_cell.angle_alpha   90.00
_cell.angle_beta   90.00
_cell.angle_gamma   90.00
#
_symmetry.space_group_name_H-M   'P 1'
#
loop_
_entity.id
_entity.type
_entity.pdbx_description
1 polymer ?
#
loop_
_entity_poly.entity_id
_entity_poly.type
_entity_poly.pdbx_seq_one_letter_code
_entity_poly.pdbx_strand_id
1 'polypeptide(L)'
;VYAPADGYVVLASWQSGYGNFIMIKHSNNLYTCYGHISSYKVSEVQTVSRGQAIAVSGSTGISSGPHLHFEVRTSSSFYSRVNPLNYISDSVYSQLKFW
;
A
#
# COMPACT_ATOMS: atom_id res chain seq x y z
N VAL A 1 6.15 6.39 2.99
CA VAL A 1 5.76 5.22 2.21
C VAL A 1 6.02 5.48 0.73
N TYR A 2 6.73 4.59 0.09
CA TYR A 2 7.16 4.75 -1.30
C TYR A 2 6.61 3.59 -2.13
N ALA A 3 6.27 3.88 -3.39
CA ALA A 3 5.78 2.85 -4.31
C ALA A 3 6.90 1.85 -4.63
N PRO A 4 6.67 0.53 -4.49
CA PRO A 4 7.70 -0.49 -4.75
C PRO A 4 7.93 -0.73 -6.24
N ALA A 5 7.02 -0.29 -7.09
CA ALA A 5 7.08 -0.45 -8.54
C ALA A 5 6.12 0.54 -9.20
N ASP A 6 6.28 0.73 -10.50
CA ASP A 6 5.34 1.54 -11.27
C ASP A 6 3.93 0.95 -11.13
N GLY A 7 2.92 1.81 -11.14
CA GLY A 7 1.56 1.37 -11.00
C GLY A 7 0.52 2.47 -11.19
N TYR A 8 -0.70 2.13 -10.82
CA TYR A 8 -1.86 2.97 -10.98
C TYR A 8 -2.70 2.91 -9.70
N VAL A 9 -3.06 4.05 -9.14
CA VAL A 9 -3.84 4.13 -7.90
C VAL A 9 -5.30 3.81 -8.23
N VAL A 10 -5.76 2.63 -7.80
CA VAL A 10 -7.15 2.21 -8.04
C VAL A 10 -8.07 2.58 -6.89
N LEU A 11 -7.53 2.83 -5.70
CA LEU A 11 -8.31 3.22 -4.53
C LEU A 11 -7.44 4.06 -3.59
N ALA A 12 -7.98 5.16 -3.10
CA ALA A 12 -7.36 6.01 -2.08
C ALA A 12 -8.47 6.62 -1.24
N SER A 13 -8.90 5.90 -0.19
CA SER A 13 -10.01 6.31 0.66
C SER A 13 -9.99 5.54 1.97
N TRP A 14 -10.80 5.99 2.92
CA TRP A 14 -10.98 5.30 4.21
C TRP A 14 -11.66 3.96 3.99
N GLN A 15 -11.11 2.91 4.63
CA GLN A 15 -11.67 1.57 4.64
C GLN A 15 -11.81 1.07 6.07
N SER A 16 -12.91 0.39 6.36
CA SER A 16 -13.17 -0.14 7.71
C SER A 16 -12.04 -1.06 8.16
N GLY A 17 -11.52 -0.82 9.36
CA GLY A 17 -10.40 -1.57 9.92
C GLY A 17 -9.03 -1.06 9.47
N TYR A 18 -8.90 -0.63 8.22
CA TYR A 18 -7.63 -0.16 7.67
C TYR A 18 -7.36 1.33 7.92
N GLY A 19 -8.42 2.11 8.16
CA GLY A 19 -8.27 3.56 8.19
C GLY A 19 -8.03 4.14 6.80
N ASN A 20 -7.18 5.14 6.69
CA ASN A 20 -6.78 5.67 5.39
C ASN A 20 -6.03 4.59 4.61
N PHE A 21 -6.46 4.33 3.37
CA PHE A 21 -6.06 3.15 2.62
C PHE A 21 -5.75 3.52 1.17
N ILE A 22 -4.70 2.93 0.63
CA ILE A 22 -4.34 3.04 -0.79
C ILE A 22 -4.20 1.64 -1.37
N MET A 23 -4.70 1.45 -2.59
CA MET A 23 -4.45 0.25 -3.38
C MET A 23 -3.87 0.66 -4.72
N ILE A 24 -2.73 0.07 -5.08
CA ILE A 24 -2.05 0.32 -6.34
C ILE A 24 -2.02 -0.97 -7.16
N LYS A 25 -2.45 -0.86 -8.42
CA LYS A 25 -2.35 -1.96 -9.37
C LYS A 25 -1.03 -1.83 -10.12
N HIS A 26 -0.26 -2.90 -10.11
CA HIS A 26 1.00 -3.01 -10.84
C HIS A 26 0.82 -3.91 -12.07
N SER A 27 1.87 -4.06 -12.88
CA SER A 27 1.89 -5.06 -13.95
C SER A 27 1.78 -6.46 -13.36
N ASN A 28 1.48 -7.46 -14.20
CA ASN A 28 1.33 -8.87 -13.79
C ASN A 28 0.16 -9.11 -12.84
N ASN A 29 -0.84 -8.23 -12.84
CA ASN A 29 -2.03 -8.35 -12.00
C ASN A 29 -1.71 -8.42 -10.50
N LEU A 30 -0.64 -7.76 -10.07
CA LEU A 30 -0.33 -7.63 -8.64
C LEU A 30 -0.85 -6.30 -8.13
N TYR A 31 -1.36 -6.32 -6.91
CA TYR A 31 -1.85 -5.12 -6.22
C TYR A 31 -1.07 -4.98 -4.91
N THR A 32 -0.67 -3.77 -4.58
CA THR A 32 -0.11 -3.47 -3.26
C THR A 32 -1.08 -2.57 -2.51
N CYS A 33 -1.26 -2.86 -1.22
CA CYS A 33 -2.22 -2.17 -0.38
C CYS A 33 -1.53 -1.62 0.86
N TYR A 34 -1.96 -0.45 1.29
CA TYR A 34 -1.35 0.31 2.38
C TYR A 34 -2.45 0.82 3.30
N GLY A 35 -2.42 0.39 4.55
CA GLY A 35 -3.40 0.80 5.55
C GLY A 35 -2.77 1.57 6.70
N HIS A 36 -3.61 2.16 7.54
CA HIS A 36 -3.23 2.95 8.72
C HIS A 36 -2.34 4.14 8.40
N ILE A 37 -2.44 4.68 7.18
CA ILE A 37 -1.66 5.86 6.78
C ILE A 37 -2.28 7.12 7.37
N SER A 38 -1.45 8.13 7.66
CA SER A 38 -1.93 9.38 8.23
C SER A 38 -2.39 10.36 7.15
N SER A 39 -1.74 10.37 5.99
CA SER A 39 -2.12 11.26 4.90
C SER A 39 -1.74 10.67 3.56
N TYR A 40 -2.49 11.07 2.53
CA TYR A 40 -2.26 10.67 1.14
C TYR A 40 -1.33 11.67 0.45
N LYS A 41 -0.41 11.16 -0.38
CA LYS A 41 0.39 11.99 -1.30
C LYS A 41 0.00 11.72 -2.75
N VAL A 42 -0.98 10.86 -2.98
CA VAL A 42 -1.53 10.52 -4.30
C VAL A 42 -3.04 10.45 -4.20
N SER A 43 -3.72 10.48 -5.33
CA SER A 43 -5.17 10.33 -5.42
C SER A 43 -5.53 9.24 -6.42
N GLU A 44 -6.79 8.82 -6.36
CA GLU A 44 -7.29 7.80 -7.29
C GLU A 44 -7.11 8.25 -8.74
N VAL A 45 -6.92 7.26 -9.63
CA VAL A 45 -6.73 7.46 -11.07
C VAL A 45 -5.36 8.06 -11.42
N GLN A 46 -4.46 8.19 -10.46
CA GLN A 46 -3.12 8.71 -10.68
C GLN A 46 -2.14 7.56 -10.94
N THR A 47 -1.23 7.75 -11.91
CA THR A 47 -0.11 6.82 -12.09
C THR A 47 0.99 7.16 -11.11
N VAL A 48 1.75 6.15 -10.69
CA VAL A 48 2.90 6.32 -9.80
C VAL A 48 4.10 5.60 -10.39
N SER A 49 5.28 6.12 -10.07
CA SER A 49 6.55 5.52 -10.46
C SER A 49 7.19 4.83 -9.27
N ARG A 50 8.00 3.81 -9.53
CA ARG A 50 8.80 3.15 -8.50
C ARG A 50 9.60 4.20 -7.73
N GLY A 51 9.54 4.12 -6.40
CA GLY A 51 10.25 5.04 -5.52
C GLY A 51 9.51 6.34 -5.23
N GLN A 52 8.37 6.58 -5.87
CA GLN A 52 7.57 7.79 -5.61
C GLN A 52 6.95 7.71 -4.21
N ALA A 53 6.99 8.82 -3.47
CA ALA A 53 6.31 8.91 -2.19
C ALA A 53 4.78 8.93 -2.43
N ILE A 54 4.05 8.04 -1.76
CA ILE A 54 2.60 7.88 -1.97
C ILE A 54 1.79 8.22 -0.72
N ALA A 55 2.40 8.14 0.46
CA ALA A 55 1.69 8.36 1.71
C ALA A 55 2.66 8.64 2.85
N VAL A 56 2.10 9.13 3.95
CA VAL A 56 2.79 9.19 5.24
C VAL A 56 2.19 8.11 6.12
N SER A 57 3.02 7.25 6.70
CA SER A 57 2.56 6.20 7.61
C SER A 57 1.99 6.82 8.88
N GLY A 58 1.08 6.12 9.54
CA GLY A 58 0.42 6.63 10.73
C GLY A 58 -0.24 5.52 11.51
N SER A 59 -1.31 5.87 12.22
CA SER A 59 -2.06 4.93 13.06
C SER A 59 -3.57 5.08 12.89
N THR A 60 -4.02 5.50 11.70
CA THR A 60 -5.47 5.61 11.43
C THR A 60 -6.09 4.23 11.33
N GLY A 61 -7.41 4.15 11.56
CA GLY A 61 -8.12 2.88 11.60
C GLY A 61 -7.88 2.13 12.90
N ILE A 62 -8.04 0.80 12.88
CA ILE A 62 -7.80 -0.06 14.03
C ILE A 62 -6.31 -0.34 14.12
N SER A 63 -5.62 0.39 14.99
CA SER A 63 -4.17 0.31 15.11
C SER A 63 -3.76 0.61 16.55
N SER A 64 -2.77 -0.12 17.06
CA SER A 64 -2.24 0.08 18.40
C SER A 64 -1.10 1.10 18.45
N GLY A 65 -0.69 1.66 17.33
CA GLY A 65 0.37 2.66 17.25
C GLY A 65 0.74 2.98 15.81
N PRO A 66 1.64 3.94 15.59
CA PRO A 66 2.06 4.30 14.23
C PRO A 66 2.75 3.13 13.55
N HIS A 67 2.14 2.61 12.48
CA HIS A 67 2.75 1.60 11.64
C HIS A 67 2.03 1.53 10.31
N LEU A 68 2.69 0.95 9.32
CA LEU A 68 2.11 0.69 8.03
C LEU A 68 1.57 -0.74 7.99
N HIS A 69 0.33 -0.91 7.56
CA HIS A 69 -0.18 -2.22 7.19
C HIS A 69 -0.01 -2.38 5.68
N PHE A 70 0.80 -3.34 5.28
CA PHE A 70 1.13 -3.58 3.88
C PHE A 70 0.64 -4.95 3.43
N GLU A 71 -0.01 -5.00 2.26
CA GLU A 71 -0.47 -6.26 1.66
C GLU A 71 -0.08 -6.31 0.20
N VAL A 72 0.16 -7.53 -0.29
CA VAL A 72 0.19 -7.84 -1.71
C VAL A 72 -1.02 -8.72 -2.01
N ARG A 73 -1.74 -8.41 -3.08
CA ARG A 73 -2.91 -9.16 -3.54
C ARG A 73 -2.74 -9.52 -5.00
N THR A 74 -3.32 -10.64 -5.40
CA THR A 74 -3.34 -11.08 -6.80
C THR A 74 -4.57 -10.59 -7.55
N SER A 75 -5.49 -9.94 -6.86
CA SER A 75 -6.65 -9.25 -7.40
C SER A 75 -7.02 -8.12 -6.44
N SER A 76 -8.07 -7.37 -6.74
CA SER A 76 -8.56 -6.33 -5.83
C SER A 76 -9.24 -6.90 -4.58
N SER A 77 -9.54 -8.20 -4.55
CA SER A 77 -10.24 -8.85 -3.43
C SER A 77 -9.36 -8.95 -2.18
N PHE A 78 -9.95 -8.67 -1.02
CA PHE A 78 -9.32 -8.91 0.27
C PHE A 78 -8.84 -10.36 0.42
N TYR A 79 -9.56 -11.31 -0.15
CA TYR A 79 -9.24 -12.74 -0.03
C TYR A 79 -8.09 -13.19 -0.94
N SER A 80 -7.57 -12.31 -1.79
CA SER A 80 -6.44 -12.63 -2.67
C SER A 80 -5.09 -12.23 -2.10
N ARG A 81 -5.02 -11.95 -0.79
CA ARG A 81 -3.76 -11.58 -0.13
C ARG A 81 -2.77 -12.73 -0.17
N VAL A 82 -1.51 -12.40 -0.42
CA VAL A 82 -0.42 -13.36 -0.51
C VAL A 82 0.76 -12.84 0.32
N ASN A 83 1.77 -13.69 0.53
CA ASN A 83 2.95 -13.31 1.27
C ASN A 83 3.75 -12.26 0.44
N PRO A 84 3.93 -11.03 0.94
CA PRO A 84 4.65 -9.99 0.20
C PRO A 84 6.08 -10.39 -0.18
N LEU A 85 6.77 -11.16 0.63
CA LEU A 85 8.16 -11.54 0.39
C LEU A 85 8.33 -12.47 -0.80
N ASN A 86 7.24 -13.08 -1.30
CA ASN A 86 7.28 -13.87 -2.53
C ASN A 86 7.30 -13.00 -3.79
N TYR A 87 7.03 -11.70 -3.67
CA TYR A 87 6.85 -10.81 -4.81
C TYR A 87 7.73 -9.57 -4.75
N ILE A 88 8.23 -9.23 -3.58
CA ILE A 88 9.02 -8.01 -3.32
C ILE A 88 10.28 -8.44 -2.58
N SER A 89 11.45 -7.94 -3.00
CA SER A 89 12.71 -8.25 -2.32
C SER A 89 12.71 -7.68 -0.89
N ASP A 90 13.49 -8.29 0.00
CA ASP A 90 13.61 -7.86 1.38
C ASP A 90 14.05 -6.39 1.47
N SER A 91 14.96 -5.94 0.60
CA SER A 91 15.42 -4.56 0.62
C SER A 91 14.31 -3.59 0.24
N VAL A 92 13.49 -3.93 -0.75
CA VAL A 92 12.33 -3.10 -1.14
C VAL A 92 11.30 -3.10 -0.03
N TYR A 93 11.02 -4.25 0.57
CA TYR A 93 10.06 -4.37 1.66
C TYR A 93 10.46 -3.50 2.84
N SER A 94 11.73 -3.51 3.23
CA SER A 94 12.21 -2.69 4.34
C SER A 94 12.15 -1.19 4.05
N GLN A 95 12.25 -0.79 2.77
CA GLN A 95 12.15 0.61 2.38
C GLN A 95 10.72 1.17 2.48
N LEU A 96 9.72 0.34 2.68
CA LEU A 96 8.33 0.79 2.84
C LEU A 96 8.06 1.44 4.19
N LYS A 97 8.96 1.31 5.15
CA LYS A 97 8.89 1.99 6.46
C LYS A 97 7.68 1.55 7.29
N PHE A 98 7.75 0.33 7.81
CA PHE A 98 6.63 -0.31 8.51
C PHE A 98 6.43 0.11 9.97
N TRP A 99 7.30 0.83 10.56
CA TRP A 99 7.21 1.21 12.00
C TRP A 99 6.56 2.54 12.24
#